data_cd69d91dfe9063662ae97fadb0c434ee
#
_entry.id   cd69d91dfe9063662ae97fadb0c434ee
#
_cell.length_a   1.000
_cell.length_b   1.000
_cell.length_c   1.000
_cell.angle_alpha   90.00
_cell.angle_beta   90.00
_cell.angle_gamma   90.00
#
_symmetry.space_group_name_H-M   'P 1'
#
loop_
_entity.id
_entity.type
_entity.pdbx_description
1 polymer ?
#
loop_
_entity_poly.entity_id
_entity_poly.type
_entity_poly.pdbx_seq_one_letter_code
_entity_poly.pdbx_strand_id
1 'polypeptide(L)'
;MATKMKLVDNVVRSFKVAKVFRENTDKINSFDFSPAGDYIISCSEDDQIVIYDSQKGELSKTINSKKYGVDLIHFAHTKTTAIHSSTKVDDTIRYLSLHDNKYIRYFTGHAKKVVSLCVSPIEDMFVSGSLDKSLRLWDLRSPNCQGYINVMGRPVAAFDPEGLVLAAGINSETLKLFDVRSFDKGPFITVKLPQEKECDWTDLKFSQDGRTILIPTNGSLIRLINAFNGTPIQTFTGHLNNKGIPIEASFSPDSQYIFSGSTDGRIHVWNAVTGYKVCVLNGDHPGPVHCVKFNPKYMMMASACTNMAFWLPTADDLANLA
;
A
#
# COMPACT_ATOMS: atom_id res chain seq x y z
N MET A 1 20.16 6.19 18.10
CA MET A 1 19.19 5.11 17.84
C MET A 1 17.81 5.73 17.77
N ALA A 2 17.11 5.66 16.66
CA ALA A 2 15.73 6.13 16.61
C ALA A 2 14.90 5.27 17.58
N THR A 3 14.21 5.89 18.51
CA THR A 3 13.29 5.20 19.43
C THR A 3 12.24 4.49 18.58
N LYS A 4 12.22 3.16 18.66
CA LYS A 4 11.30 2.35 17.87
C LYS A 4 9.89 2.69 18.37
N MET A 5 9.06 3.26 17.51
CA MET A 5 7.67 3.60 17.83
C MET A 5 6.97 2.34 18.32
N LYS A 6 6.42 2.36 19.53
CA LYS A 6 5.67 1.24 20.11
C LYS A 6 4.24 1.68 20.37
N LEU A 7 3.30 0.94 19.81
CA LEU A 7 1.87 1.16 20.02
C LEU A 7 1.35 0.25 21.12
N VAL A 8 0.34 0.74 21.83
CA VAL A 8 -0.46 -0.04 22.79
C VAL A 8 -1.93 0.19 22.49
N ASP A 9 -2.79 -0.72 22.92
CA ASP A 9 -4.22 -0.70 22.63
C ASP A 9 -4.92 0.63 22.96
N ASN A 10 -4.57 1.25 24.09
CA ASN A 10 -5.16 2.52 24.49
C ASN A 10 -4.82 3.64 23.51
N VAL A 11 -3.57 3.70 23.06
CA VAL A 11 -3.13 4.68 22.03
C VAL A 11 -3.85 4.43 20.71
N VAL A 12 -3.96 3.17 20.30
CA VAL A 12 -4.68 2.81 19.07
C VAL A 12 -6.15 3.24 19.12
N ARG A 13 -6.81 3.05 20.25
CA ARG A 13 -8.21 3.47 20.48
C ARG A 13 -8.39 4.98 20.55
N SER A 14 -7.34 5.72 20.87
CA SER A 14 -7.37 7.17 21.03
C SER A 14 -7.23 7.94 19.72
N PHE A 15 -6.91 7.27 18.61
CA PHE A 15 -6.79 7.93 17.31
C PHE A 15 -8.08 8.62 16.90
N LYS A 16 -7.97 9.90 16.59
CA LYS A 16 -9.06 10.74 16.09
C LYS A 16 -8.63 11.47 14.84
N VAL A 17 -9.61 11.85 14.03
CA VAL A 17 -9.38 12.70 12.86
C VAL A 17 -8.89 14.06 13.33
N ALA A 18 -7.68 14.42 12.94
CA ALA A 18 -7.07 15.71 13.21
C ALA A 18 -7.39 16.72 12.08
N LYS A 19 -7.41 16.23 10.84
CA LYS A 19 -7.70 17.07 9.67
C LYS A 19 -8.29 16.26 8.54
N VAL A 20 -9.20 16.88 7.78
CA VAL A 20 -9.81 16.31 6.56
C VAL A 20 -9.54 17.26 5.40
N PHE A 21 -9.05 16.70 4.30
CA PHE A 21 -8.83 17.38 3.04
C PHE A 21 -9.87 16.93 2.02
N ARG A 22 -10.42 17.89 1.26
CA ARG A 22 -11.48 17.71 0.26
C ARG A 22 -11.05 18.23 -1.10
N GLU A 23 -9.80 18.00 -1.45
CA GLU A 23 -9.20 18.51 -2.69
C GLU A 23 -9.66 17.72 -3.93
N ASN A 24 -10.02 16.46 -3.73
CA ASN A 24 -10.45 15.58 -4.81
C ASN A 24 -11.97 15.58 -4.97
N THR A 25 -12.41 15.50 -6.21
CA THR A 25 -13.84 15.41 -6.57
C THR A 25 -14.32 13.99 -6.75
N ASP A 26 -13.40 13.03 -6.84
CA ASP A 26 -13.68 11.61 -7.01
C ASP A 26 -12.79 10.76 -6.08
N LYS A 27 -12.95 9.46 -6.15
CA LYS A 27 -12.30 8.47 -5.31
C LYS A 27 -10.77 8.58 -5.39
N ILE A 28 -10.13 8.62 -4.22
CA ILE A 28 -8.68 8.46 -4.09
C ILE A 28 -8.36 6.99 -4.22
N ASN A 29 -7.56 6.62 -5.23
CA ASN A 29 -7.21 5.24 -5.55
C ASN A 29 -6.07 4.70 -4.72
N SER A 30 -5.07 5.54 -4.48
CA SER A 30 -3.84 5.18 -3.78
C SER A 30 -3.21 6.42 -3.17
N PHE A 31 -2.50 6.23 -2.08
CA PHE A 31 -1.60 7.24 -1.54
C PHE A 31 -0.37 6.58 -0.91
N ASP A 32 0.69 7.36 -0.73
CA ASP A 32 1.91 6.89 -0.12
C ASP A 32 2.55 7.96 0.75
N PHE A 33 3.26 7.55 1.80
CA PHE A 33 4.11 8.42 2.59
C PHE A 33 5.50 8.50 1.98
N SER A 34 6.13 9.67 2.06
CA SER A 34 7.55 9.81 1.78
C SER A 34 8.38 8.95 2.74
N PRO A 35 9.60 8.51 2.37
CA PRO A 35 10.46 7.71 3.26
C PRO A 35 10.76 8.38 4.61
N ALA A 36 10.81 9.72 4.63
CA ALA A 36 10.97 10.52 5.85
C ALA A 36 9.66 10.73 6.62
N GLY A 37 8.51 10.37 6.05
CA GLY A 37 7.19 10.57 6.65
C GLY A 37 6.71 12.02 6.65
N ASP A 38 7.44 12.95 6.02
CA ASP A 38 7.13 14.39 6.02
C ASP A 38 6.11 14.80 4.96
N TYR A 39 5.89 13.98 3.94
CA TYR A 39 4.90 14.21 2.89
C TYR A 39 4.02 13.00 2.63
N ILE A 40 2.82 13.25 2.12
CA ILE A 40 1.92 12.26 1.52
C ILE A 40 1.69 12.65 0.07
N ILE A 41 1.74 11.67 -0.83
CA ILE A 41 1.30 11.80 -2.21
C ILE A 41 0.08 10.92 -2.42
N SER A 42 -0.95 11.45 -3.06
CA SER A 42 -2.16 10.69 -3.39
C SER A 42 -2.54 10.85 -4.85
N CYS A 43 -3.29 9.90 -5.38
CA CYS A 43 -3.88 9.98 -6.70
C CYS A 43 -5.37 9.60 -6.67
N SER A 44 -6.14 10.18 -7.57
CA SER A 44 -7.60 10.04 -7.62
C SER A 44 -8.11 9.81 -9.04
N GLU A 45 -9.31 9.27 -9.15
CA GLU A 45 -10.05 9.09 -10.42
C GLU A 45 -10.34 10.41 -11.15
N ASP A 46 -10.23 11.57 -10.48
CA ASP A 46 -10.31 12.89 -11.09
C ASP A 46 -9.03 13.32 -11.84
N ASP A 47 -8.08 12.38 -12.00
CA ASP A 47 -6.77 12.59 -12.63
C ASP A 47 -5.84 13.56 -11.89
N GLN A 48 -6.06 13.79 -10.61
CA GLN A 48 -5.21 14.64 -9.79
C GLN A 48 -4.23 13.82 -8.96
N ILE A 49 -3.03 14.33 -8.86
CA ILE A 49 -2.02 13.94 -7.89
C ILE A 49 -1.92 15.08 -6.88
N VAL A 50 -2.15 14.77 -5.61
CA VAL A 50 -2.14 15.77 -4.53
C VAL A 50 -1.05 15.43 -3.53
N ILE A 51 -0.28 16.44 -3.15
CA ILE A 51 0.83 16.31 -2.18
C ILE A 51 0.47 17.13 -0.95
N TYR A 52 0.56 16.49 0.21
CA TYR A 52 0.30 17.10 1.52
C TYR A 52 1.58 17.11 2.35
N ASP A 53 1.81 18.19 3.08
CA ASP A 53 2.80 18.25 4.15
C ASP A 53 2.18 17.59 5.41
N SER A 54 2.70 16.44 5.80
CA SER A 54 2.13 15.67 6.91
C SER A 54 2.45 16.26 8.28
N GLN A 55 3.53 17.04 8.39
CA GLN A 55 3.93 17.69 9.64
C GLN A 55 3.10 18.94 9.91
N LYS A 56 2.90 19.76 8.87
CA LYS A 56 2.08 20.98 8.97
C LYS A 56 0.58 20.69 8.86
N GLY A 57 0.21 19.54 8.30
CA GLY A 57 -1.16 19.22 7.99
C GLY A 57 -1.74 20.18 6.93
N GLU A 58 -1.02 20.46 5.86
CA GLU A 58 -1.39 21.41 4.82
C GLU A 58 -1.27 20.81 3.43
N LEU A 59 -2.08 21.34 2.50
CA LEU A 59 -1.91 21.08 1.08
C LEU A 59 -0.58 21.70 0.62
N SER A 60 0.28 20.90 0.05
CA SER A 60 1.56 21.37 -0.50
C SER A 60 1.46 21.68 -1.99
N LYS A 61 0.91 20.74 -2.77
CA LYS A 61 0.87 20.88 -4.24
C LYS A 61 -0.21 20.01 -4.86
N THR A 62 -0.78 20.46 -5.98
CA THR A 62 -1.68 19.67 -6.83
C THR A 62 -1.11 19.61 -8.25
N ILE A 63 -1.09 18.42 -8.84
CA ILE A 63 -0.61 18.17 -10.21
C ILE A 63 -1.74 17.47 -10.97
N ASN A 64 -2.05 17.95 -12.17
CA ASN A 64 -3.08 17.36 -13.02
C ASN A 64 -2.44 16.38 -14.02
N SER A 65 -2.90 15.13 -14.04
CA SER A 65 -2.50 14.07 -14.97
C SER A 65 -3.60 13.73 -15.98
N LYS A 66 -4.36 14.73 -16.45
CA LYS A 66 -5.56 14.54 -17.31
C LYS A 66 -5.27 13.80 -18.60
N LYS A 67 -4.05 13.92 -19.15
CA LYS A 67 -3.67 13.25 -20.40
C LYS A 67 -3.49 11.74 -20.22
N TYR A 68 -2.83 11.32 -19.15
CA TYR A 68 -2.42 9.94 -18.96
C TYR A 68 -3.21 9.21 -17.87
N GLY A 69 -3.92 9.97 -17.03
CA GLY A 69 -4.57 9.42 -15.84
C GLY A 69 -3.56 8.99 -14.78
N VAL A 70 -4.06 8.54 -13.64
CA VAL A 70 -3.26 8.03 -12.53
C VAL A 70 -4.07 7.06 -11.68
N ASP A 71 -3.47 5.92 -11.30
CA ASP A 71 -4.17 4.94 -10.44
C ASP A 71 -3.34 4.57 -9.21
N LEU A 72 -2.21 3.93 -9.38
CA LEU A 72 -1.29 3.57 -8.30
C LEU A 72 -0.14 4.57 -8.26
N ILE A 73 0.19 5.07 -7.06
CA ILE A 73 1.26 6.05 -6.90
C ILE A 73 2.12 5.73 -5.69
N HIS A 74 3.44 5.84 -5.85
CA HIS A 74 4.41 5.71 -4.78
C HIS A 74 5.50 6.76 -4.90
N PHE A 75 5.99 7.26 -3.76
CA PHE A 75 7.28 7.95 -3.77
C PHE A 75 8.37 6.97 -4.22
N ALA A 76 9.35 7.50 -4.95
CA ALA A 76 10.62 6.82 -5.10
C ALA A 76 11.46 7.01 -3.81
N HIS A 77 12.80 6.94 -3.88
CA HIS A 77 13.62 7.07 -2.67
C HIS A 77 13.69 8.51 -2.10
N THR A 78 13.14 9.48 -2.83
CA THR A 78 13.13 10.89 -2.44
C THR A 78 11.73 11.45 -2.46
N LYS A 79 11.47 12.47 -1.65
CA LYS A 79 10.20 13.21 -1.66
C LYS A 79 9.96 14.06 -2.91
N THR A 80 10.93 14.15 -3.80
CA THR A 80 10.88 14.96 -5.02
C THR A 80 10.54 14.16 -6.26
N THR A 81 10.44 12.84 -6.15
CA THR A 81 10.15 11.95 -7.27
C THR A 81 9.12 10.88 -6.91
N ALA A 82 8.28 10.52 -7.85
CA ALA A 82 7.26 9.49 -7.68
C ALA A 82 7.12 8.65 -8.95
N ILE A 83 6.69 7.41 -8.77
CA ILE A 83 6.23 6.55 -9.86
C ILE A 83 4.72 6.38 -9.78
N HIS A 84 4.07 6.31 -10.93
CA HIS A 84 2.64 6.03 -10.99
C HIS A 84 2.27 5.20 -12.23
N SER A 85 1.20 4.43 -12.11
CA SER A 85 0.57 3.77 -13.25
C SER A 85 -0.38 4.71 -13.96
N SER A 86 -0.49 4.58 -15.27
CA SER A 86 -1.40 5.36 -16.10
C SER A 86 -2.70 4.61 -16.33
N THR A 87 -3.78 5.34 -16.59
CA THR A 87 -5.12 4.78 -16.84
C THR A 87 -5.70 5.18 -18.18
N LYS A 88 -5.07 6.14 -18.86
CA LYS A 88 -5.51 6.71 -20.15
C LYS A 88 -4.37 6.61 -21.14
N VAL A 89 -4.71 6.49 -22.41
CA VAL A 89 -3.78 6.39 -23.54
C VAL A 89 -3.05 5.05 -23.61
N ASP A 90 -2.39 4.66 -22.52
CA ASP A 90 -1.62 3.42 -22.41
C ASP A 90 -1.55 2.95 -20.95
N ASP A 91 -0.95 1.77 -20.72
CA ASP A 91 -0.71 1.20 -19.40
C ASP A 91 0.75 1.40 -18.93
N THR A 92 1.39 2.43 -19.43
CA THR A 92 2.79 2.79 -19.09
C THR A 92 2.89 3.25 -17.64
N ILE A 93 3.93 2.80 -16.95
CA ILE A 93 4.31 3.33 -15.65
C ILE A 93 5.24 4.52 -15.90
N ARG A 94 4.99 5.61 -15.19
CA ARG A 94 5.68 6.88 -15.39
C ARG A 94 6.44 7.30 -14.15
N TYR A 95 7.70 7.69 -14.35
CA TYR A 95 8.55 8.27 -13.32
C TYR A 95 8.49 9.79 -13.43
N LEU A 96 8.00 10.43 -12.40
CA LEU A 96 7.64 11.85 -12.36
C LEU A 96 8.56 12.61 -11.41
N SER A 97 9.14 13.73 -11.86
CA SER A 97 9.72 14.73 -11.00
C SER A 97 8.60 15.64 -10.47
N LEU A 98 8.46 15.68 -9.15
CA LEU A 98 7.47 16.51 -8.46
C LEU A 98 7.91 17.97 -8.34
N HIS A 99 9.22 18.26 -8.55
CA HIS A 99 9.74 19.61 -8.49
C HIS A 99 9.29 20.44 -9.70
N ASP A 100 9.54 19.94 -10.90
CA ASP A 100 9.30 20.64 -12.17
C ASP A 100 8.14 20.06 -12.99
N ASN A 101 7.43 19.05 -12.45
CA ASN A 101 6.29 18.36 -13.07
C ASN A 101 6.62 17.72 -14.42
N LYS A 102 7.84 17.23 -14.58
CA LYS A 102 8.30 16.58 -15.81
C LYS A 102 8.48 15.09 -15.60
N TYR A 103 8.15 14.32 -16.62
CA TYR A 103 8.45 12.90 -16.63
C TYR A 103 9.94 12.66 -16.88
N ILE A 104 10.57 11.93 -15.96
CA ILE A 104 11.98 11.54 -16.02
C ILE A 104 12.13 10.33 -16.94
N ARG A 105 11.19 9.37 -16.83
CA ARG A 105 11.24 8.11 -17.59
C ARG A 105 9.87 7.48 -17.75
N TYR A 106 9.77 6.64 -18.77
CA TYR A 106 8.61 5.85 -19.12
C TYR A 106 9.00 4.37 -19.10
N PHE A 107 8.22 3.54 -18.40
CA PHE A 107 8.40 2.09 -18.34
C PHE A 107 7.28 1.44 -19.14
N THR A 108 7.57 1.17 -20.39
CA THR A 108 6.63 0.60 -21.36
C THR A 108 6.76 -0.92 -21.39
N GLY A 109 5.64 -1.62 -21.53
CA GLY A 109 5.67 -3.07 -21.66
C GLY A 109 4.37 -3.75 -21.24
N HIS A 110 3.66 -3.24 -20.24
CA HIS A 110 2.33 -3.75 -19.91
C HIS A 110 1.33 -3.43 -21.02
N ALA A 111 0.49 -4.42 -21.32
CA ALA A 111 -0.55 -4.35 -22.36
C ALA A 111 -1.97 -4.21 -21.79
N LYS A 112 -2.10 -4.20 -20.46
CA LYS A 112 -3.35 -4.00 -19.72
C LYS A 112 -3.07 -3.30 -18.40
N LYS A 113 -4.15 -2.85 -17.75
CA LYS A 113 -4.12 -2.11 -16.48
C LYS A 113 -3.13 -2.72 -15.48
N VAL A 114 -2.25 -1.87 -14.95
CA VAL A 114 -1.37 -2.20 -13.82
C VAL A 114 -2.22 -2.21 -12.55
N VAL A 115 -2.16 -3.29 -11.80
CA VAL A 115 -2.99 -3.53 -10.60
C VAL A 115 -2.19 -3.73 -9.33
N SER A 116 -0.88 -3.81 -9.45
CA SER A 116 0.06 -3.87 -8.34
C SER A 116 1.31 -3.08 -8.70
N LEU A 117 1.78 -2.27 -7.78
CA LEU A 117 2.98 -1.45 -7.92
C LEU A 117 3.65 -1.35 -6.56
N CYS A 118 4.92 -1.70 -6.47
CA CYS A 118 5.68 -1.63 -5.24
C CYS A 118 7.11 -1.21 -5.52
N VAL A 119 7.61 -0.23 -4.78
CA VAL A 119 9.01 0.25 -4.86
C VAL A 119 9.84 -0.53 -3.87
N SER A 120 11.05 -0.94 -4.26
CA SER A 120 12.02 -1.51 -3.33
C SER A 120 12.36 -0.49 -2.25
N PRO A 121 12.45 -0.87 -0.97
CA PRO A 121 12.81 0.08 0.09
C PRO A 121 14.27 0.53 0.07
N ILE A 122 15.15 -0.19 -0.63
CA ILE A 122 16.60 0.02 -0.60
C ILE A 122 17.16 0.33 -1.98
N GLU A 123 16.83 -0.48 -2.99
CA GLU A 123 17.41 -0.39 -4.33
C GLU A 123 16.55 0.47 -5.27
N ASP A 124 17.16 1.08 -6.29
CA ASP A 124 16.46 1.83 -7.34
C ASP A 124 15.62 0.93 -8.26
N MET A 125 14.85 0.04 -7.65
CA MET A 125 14.03 -0.95 -8.34
C MET A 125 12.57 -0.86 -7.92
N PHE A 126 11.69 -1.32 -8.79
CA PHE A 126 10.28 -1.52 -8.46
C PHE A 126 9.70 -2.71 -9.23
N VAL A 127 8.63 -3.27 -8.70
CA VAL A 127 7.86 -4.34 -9.32
C VAL A 127 6.48 -3.83 -9.71
N SER A 128 5.98 -4.31 -10.84
CA SER A 128 4.61 -4.06 -11.28
C SER A 128 3.92 -5.35 -11.70
N GLY A 129 2.65 -5.45 -11.37
CA GLY A 129 1.76 -6.52 -11.81
C GLY A 129 0.59 -5.99 -12.61
N SER A 130 0.21 -6.67 -13.69
CA SER A 130 -0.83 -6.22 -14.60
C SER A 130 -1.84 -7.32 -14.92
N LEU A 131 -3.01 -6.88 -15.36
CA LEU A 131 -4.05 -7.76 -15.92
C LEU A 131 -3.65 -8.39 -17.27
N ASP A 132 -2.50 -8.02 -17.84
CA ASP A 132 -1.88 -8.73 -18.96
C ASP A 132 -1.27 -10.08 -18.54
N LYS A 133 -1.43 -10.46 -17.28
CA LYS A 133 -0.92 -11.69 -16.67
C LYS A 133 0.60 -11.72 -16.59
N SER A 134 1.21 -10.59 -16.31
CA SER A 134 2.65 -10.50 -16.09
C SER A 134 3.00 -9.75 -14.82
N LEU A 135 4.11 -10.16 -14.21
CA LEU A 135 4.88 -9.39 -13.24
C LEU A 135 6.18 -8.95 -13.91
N ARG A 136 6.53 -7.69 -13.72
CA ARG A 136 7.74 -7.10 -14.28
C ARG A 136 8.56 -6.42 -13.21
N LEU A 137 9.84 -6.66 -13.25
CA LEU A 137 10.85 -6.02 -12.42
C LEU A 137 11.56 -4.95 -13.23
N TRP A 138 11.73 -3.77 -12.66
CA TRP A 138 12.26 -2.58 -13.32
C TRP A 138 13.35 -1.94 -12.48
N ASP A 139 14.28 -1.25 -13.17
CA ASP A 139 15.27 -0.37 -12.56
C ASP A 139 14.92 1.08 -12.92
N LEU A 140 14.81 1.97 -11.92
CA LEU A 140 14.51 3.39 -12.13
C LEU A 140 15.53 4.11 -13.04
N ARG A 141 16.73 3.55 -13.16
CA ARG A 141 17.83 4.10 -13.98
C ARG A 141 17.79 3.67 -15.45
N SER A 142 16.99 2.63 -15.78
CA SER A 142 16.90 2.06 -17.12
C SER A 142 15.43 1.98 -17.57
N PRO A 143 15.10 2.31 -18.84
CA PRO A 143 13.73 2.15 -19.34
C PRO A 143 13.36 0.67 -19.61
N ASN A 144 14.34 -0.23 -19.60
CA ASN A 144 14.15 -1.63 -19.95
C ASN A 144 13.67 -2.45 -18.76
N CYS A 145 12.76 -3.39 -19.02
CA CYS A 145 12.35 -4.38 -18.07
C CYS A 145 13.55 -5.30 -17.71
N GLN A 146 13.83 -5.43 -16.43
CA GLN A 146 14.95 -6.24 -15.92
C GLN A 146 14.55 -7.70 -15.69
N GLY A 147 13.29 -7.95 -15.37
CA GLY A 147 12.78 -9.28 -15.13
C GLY A 147 11.30 -9.40 -15.50
N TYR A 148 10.91 -10.54 -16.00
CA TYR A 148 9.56 -10.81 -16.48
C TYR A 148 9.12 -12.20 -16.08
N ILE A 149 7.90 -12.30 -15.56
CA ILE A 149 7.26 -13.58 -15.24
C ILE A 149 5.83 -13.57 -15.77
N ASN A 150 5.46 -14.63 -16.49
CA ASN A 150 4.06 -14.91 -16.77
C ASN A 150 3.38 -15.47 -15.53
N VAL A 151 2.21 -14.95 -15.19
CA VAL A 151 1.43 -15.35 -14.03
C VAL A 151 -0.02 -15.60 -14.43
N MET A 152 -0.71 -16.43 -13.68
CA MET A 152 -2.13 -16.67 -13.86
C MET A 152 -2.93 -15.71 -12.97
N GLY A 153 -4.09 -15.24 -13.47
CA GLY A 153 -4.99 -14.39 -12.71
C GLY A 153 -4.46 -12.97 -12.48
N ARG A 154 -4.95 -12.32 -11.42
CA ARG A 154 -4.52 -10.99 -10.98
C ARG A 154 -3.25 -11.12 -10.12
N PRO A 155 -2.13 -10.54 -10.54
CA PRO A 155 -0.91 -10.56 -9.74
C PRO A 155 -0.91 -9.48 -8.67
N VAL A 156 -0.32 -9.80 -7.53
CA VAL A 156 0.05 -8.85 -6.47
C VAL A 156 1.50 -9.12 -6.06
N ALA A 157 2.25 -8.08 -5.72
CA ALA A 157 3.65 -8.24 -5.38
C ALA A 157 4.12 -7.20 -4.35
N ALA A 158 5.07 -7.60 -3.51
CA ALA A 158 5.69 -6.71 -2.52
C ALA A 158 7.15 -7.10 -2.28
N PHE A 159 7.98 -6.10 -2.01
CA PHE A 159 9.34 -6.31 -1.49
C PHE A 159 9.30 -6.49 0.03
N ASP A 160 10.24 -7.28 0.53
CA ASP A 160 10.54 -7.32 1.95
C ASP A 160 11.22 -6.03 2.44
N PRO A 161 11.29 -5.76 3.75
CA PRO A 161 11.87 -4.52 4.28
C PRO A 161 13.36 -4.31 3.98
N GLU A 162 14.09 -5.38 3.65
CA GLU A 162 15.51 -5.32 3.29
C GLU A 162 15.74 -5.20 1.78
N GLY A 163 14.67 -5.29 0.97
CA GLY A 163 14.73 -5.23 -0.50
C GLY A 163 15.39 -6.43 -1.16
N LEU A 164 15.56 -7.54 -0.43
CA LEU A 164 16.24 -8.75 -0.90
C LEU A 164 15.28 -9.79 -1.47
N VAL A 165 14.07 -9.84 -0.93
CA VAL A 165 13.04 -10.81 -1.29
C VAL A 165 11.86 -10.10 -1.95
N LEU A 166 11.39 -10.66 -3.06
CA LEU A 166 10.15 -10.27 -3.71
C LEU A 166 9.11 -11.36 -3.50
N ALA A 167 8.00 -11.02 -2.86
CA ALA A 167 6.83 -11.87 -2.78
C ALA A 167 5.89 -11.59 -3.95
N ALA A 168 5.42 -12.63 -4.60
CA ALA A 168 4.44 -12.56 -5.69
C ALA A 168 3.26 -13.48 -5.41
N GLY A 169 2.06 -12.90 -5.33
CA GLY A 169 0.80 -13.61 -5.22
C GLY A 169 0.19 -13.85 -6.61
N ILE A 170 -0.17 -15.10 -6.85
CA ILE A 170 -0.61 -15.55 -8.17
C ILE A 170 -1.94 -16.26 -8.02
N ASN A 171 -2.93 -15.82 -8.80
CA ASN A 171 -4.26 -16.43 -8.88
C ASN A 171 -4.97 -16.57 -7.51
N SER A 172 -4.68 -15.66 -6.56
CA SER A 172 -5.26 -15.67 -5.20
C SER A 172 -5.11 -17.01 -4.44
N GLU A 173 -4.12 -17.81 -4.81
CA GLU A 173 -3.88 -19.15 -4.28
C GLU A 173 -2.40 -19.40 -3.99
N THR A 174 -1.51 -18.96 -4.86
CA THR A 174 -0.10 -19.31 -4.80
C THR A 174 0.76 -18.11 -4.45
N LEU A 175 1.57 -18.23 -3.41
CA LEU A 175 2.61 -17.28 -3.07
C LEU A 175 3.96 -17.84 -3.53
N LYS A 176 4.72 -17.00 -4.23
CA LYS A 176 6.09 -17.29 -4.65
C LYS A 176 7.04 -16.26 -4.08
N LEU A 177 8.18 -16.70 -3.56
CA LEU A 177 9.24 -15.82 -3.07
C LEU A 177 10.45 -15.95 -3.99
N PHE A 178 10.96 -14.80 -4.42
CA PHE A 178 12.10 -14.67 -5.31
C PHE A 178 13.23 -13.92 -4.60
N ASP A 179 14.46 -14.36 -4.83
CA ASP A 179 15.64 -13.54 -4.55
C ASP A 179 15.75 -12.47 -5.66
N VAL A 180 15.70 -11.21 -5.28
CA VAL A 180 15.73 -10.07 -6.23
C VAL A 180 17.01 -10.08 -7.07
N ARG A 181 18.13 -10.49 -6.48
CA ARG A 181 19.44 -10.56 -7.16
C ARG A 181 19.57 -11.74 -8.14
N SER A 182 18.70 -12.71 -8.02
CA SER A 182 18.69 -13.94 -8.83
C SER A 182 17.30 -14.24 -9.35
N PHE A 183 16.56 -13.18 -9.73
CA PHE A 183 15.16 -13.26 -10.16
C PHE A 183 14.94 -14.21 -11.34
N ASP A 184 15.91 -14.29 -12.24
CA ASP A 184 15.96 -15.15 -13.42
C ASP A 184 15.98 -16.65 -13.08
N LYS A 185 16.50 -17.02 -11.89
CA LYS A 185 16.53 -18.43 -11.42
C LYS A 185 15.15 -18.94 -10.99
N GLY A 186 14.16 -18.07 -10.92
CA GLY A 186 12.82 -18.42 -10.45
C GLY A 186 12.68 -18.37 -8.92
N PRO A 187 11.50 -18.76 -8.41
CA PRO A 187 11.22 -18.70 -6.99
C PRO A 187 11.97 -19.74 -6.19
N PHE A 188 12.51 -19.36 -5.04
CA PHE A 188 13.13 -20.30 -4.10
C PHE A 188 12.11 -20.93 -3.14
N ILE A 189 10.94 -20.30 -2.97
CA ILE A 189 9.79 -20.85 -2.24
C ILE A 189 8.54 -20.70 -3.09
N THR A 190 7.70 -21.74 -3.07
CA THR A 190 6.34 -21.70 -3.62
C THR A 190 5.40 -22.34 -2.60
N VAL A 191 4.42 -21.58 -2.15
CA VAL A 191 3.42 -22.03 -1.18
C VAL A 191 2.03 -21.91 -1.80
N LYS A 192 1.23 -22.96 -1.66
CA LYS A 192 -0.20 -22.93 -1.97
C LYS A 192 -0.98 -22.65 -0.70
N LEU A 193 -1.79 -21.61 -0.73
CA LEU A 193 -2.73 -21.27 0.34
C LEU A 193 -4.12 -21.75 -0.03
N PRO A 194 -4.95 -22.14 0.96
CA PRO A 194 -6.33 -22.50 0.70
C PRO A 194 -7.04 -21.35 -0.01
N GLN A 195 -7.59 -21.65 -1.18
CA GLN A 195 -8.40 -20.67 -1.92
C GLN A 195 -9.74 -20.53 -1.20
N GLU A 196 -10.10 -19.31 -0.82
CA GLU A 196 -11.45 -19.02 -0.40
C GLU A 196 -12.29 -18.68 -1.62
N LYS A 197 -13.43 -19.32 -1.71
CA LYS A 197 -14.36 -19.09 -2.81
C LYS A 197 -14.72 -17.60 -2.84
N GLU A 198 -14.54 -16.99 -4.00
CA GLU A 198 -14.97 -15.61 -4.32
C GLU A 198 -14.15 -14.46 -3.75
N CYS A 199 -12.93 -14.69 -3.27
CA CYS A 199 -12.07 -13.62 -2.78
C CYS A 199 -10.75 -13.58 -3.54
N ASP A 200 -10.52 -12.49 -4.27
CA ASP A 200 -9.22 -12.21 -4.90
C ASP A 200 -8.29 -11.47 -3.95
N TRP A 201 -7.02 -11.79 -4.00
CA TRP A 201 -5.99 -11.02 -3.32
C TRP A 201 -5.84 -9.65 -3.97
N THR A 202 -5.87 -8.61 -3.17
CA THR A 202 -5.81 -7.24 -3.67
C THR A 202 -4.45 -6.61 -3.51
N ASP A 203 -3.66 -7.07 -2.51
CA ASP A 203 -2.34 -6.56 -2.21
C ASP A 203 -1.50 -7.61 -1.45
N LEU A 204 -0.21 -7.35 -1.28
CA LEU A 204 0.70 -8.03 -0.36
C LEU A 204 1.49 -6.98 0.40
N LYS A 205 1.71 -7.21 1.69
CA LYS A 205 2.59 -6.36 2.50
C LYS A 205 3.41 -7.17 3.48
N PHE A 206 4.71 -6.97 3.49
CA PHE A 206 5.56 -7.50 4.55
C PHE A 206 5.39 -6.68 5.83
N SER A 207 5.50 -7.34 6.98
CA SER A 207 5.72 -6.67 8.25
C SER A 207 7.10 -5.99 8.27
N GLN A 208 7.27 -4.98 9.12
CA GLN A 208 8.54 -4.22 9.20
C GLN A 208 9.74 -5.07 9.68
N ASP A 209 9.47 -6.21 10.31
CA ASP A 209 10.50 -7.18 10.72
C ASP A 209 10.74 -8.30 9.68
N GLY A 210 10.03 -8.25 8.53
CA GLY A 210 10.13 -9.23 7.45
C GLY A 210 9.60 -10.63 7.76
N ARG A 211 8.99 -10.85 8.94
CA ARG A 211 8.60 -12.19 9.39
C ARG A 211 7.24 -12.64 8.92
N THR A 212 6.36 -11.71 8.61
CA THR A 212 4.99 -12.02 8.21
C THR A 212 4.60 -11.27 6.94
N ILE A 213 3.63 -11.84 6.21
CA ILE A 213 3.02 -11.23 5.03
C ILE A 213 1.53 -11.09 5.28
N LEU A 214 1.03 -9.87 5.09
CA LEU A 214 -0.38 -9.53 5.10
C LEU A 214 -0.94 -9.65 3.70
N ILE A 215 -2.09 -10.30 3.57
CA ILE A 215 -2.79 -10.53 2.30
C ILE A 215 -4.22 -10.00 2.42
N PRO A 216 -4.47 -8.74 2.05
CA PRO A 216 -5.81 -8.21 1.90
C PRO A 216 -6.54 -8.87 0.72
N THR A 217 -7.86 -8.99 0.83
CA THR A 217 -8.72 -9.51 -0.24
C THR A 217 -9.83 -8.54 -0.58
N ASN A 218 -10.49 -8.76 -1.73
CA ASN A 218 -11.69 -8.02 -2.10
C ASN A 218 -12.96 -8.49 -1.37
N GLY A 219 -12.82 -9.48 -0.47
CA GLY A 219 -13.86 -9.91 0.46
C GLY A 219 -13.71 -9.26 1.85
N SER A 220 -14.46 -9.77 2.82
CA SER A 220 -14.38 -9.34 4.23
C SER A 220 -13.35 -10.15 5.02
N LEU A 221 -12.22 -10.43 4.42
CA LEU A 221 -11.17 -11.32 4.93
C LEU A 221 -9.78 -10.74 4.66
N ILE A 222 -8.91 -10.77 5.67
CA ILE A 222 -7.49 -10.44 5.55
C ILE A 222 -6.71 -11.59 6.19
N ARG A 223 -5.66 -12.07 5.53
CA ARG A 223 -4.82 -13.16 6.02
C ARG A 223 -3.46 -12.63 6.47
N LEU A 224 -2.94 -13.24 7.51
CA LEU A 224 -1.57 -13.07 7.96
C LEU A 224 -0.88 -14.43 7.92
N ILE A 225 0.23 -14.50 7.23
CA ILE A 225 1.02 -15.73 7.06
C ILE A 225 2.47 -15.52 7.48
N ASN A 226 3.14 -16.59 7.81
CA ASN A 226 4.58 -16.60 8.03
C ASN A 226 5.30 -16.40 6.69
N ALA A 227 6.23 -15.45 6.63
CA ALA A 227 6.95 -15.11 5.40
C ALA A 227 7.95 -16.19 4.96
N PHE A 228 8.45 -17.04 5.89
CA PHE A 228 9.48 -18.02 5.59
C PHE A 228 8.92 -19.34 5.05
N ASN A 229 7.73 -19.73 5.49
CA ASN A 229 7.16 -21.04 5.16
C ASN A 229 5.71 -20.99 4.69
N GLY A 230 5.10 -19.80 4.64
CA GLY A 230 3.73 -19.58 4.21
C GLY A 230 2.65 -20.15 5.13
N THR A 231 3.00 -20.59 6.36
CA THR A 231 2.00 -21.10 7.29
C THR A 231 1.02 -19.99 7.71
N PRO A 232 -0.29 -20.25 7.72
CA PRO A 232 -1.27 -19.31 8.25
C PRO A 232 -1.00 -19.01 9.72
N ILE A 233 -1.02 -17.73 10.08
CA ILE A 233 -0.87 -17.26 11.47
C ILE A 233 -2.22 -16.80 12.01
N GLN A 234 -2.86 -15.84 11.30
CA GLN A 234 -4.12 -15.23 11.69
C GLN A 234 -5.00 -14.94 10.48
N THR A 235 -6.29 -14.84 10.75
CA THR A 235 -7.29 -14.38 9.80
C THR A 235 -8.14 -13.31 10.46
N PHE A 236 -8.20 -12.13 9.84
CA PHE A 236 -8.93 -10.98 10.37
C PHE A 236 -10.24 -10.82 9.59
N THR A 237 -11.33 -10.71 10.33
CA THR A 237 -12.69 -10.60 9.79
C THR A 237 -13.49 -9.52 10.51
N GLY A 238 -14.71 -9.26 10.02
CA GLY A 238 -15.64 -8.33 10.66
C GLY A 238 -15.51 -6.88 10.22
N HIS A 239 -14.67 -6.57 9.22
CA HIS A 239 -14.84 -5.38 8.37
C HIS A 239 -15.84 -5.74 7.26
N LEU A 240 -16.49 -4.74 6.70
CA LEU A 240 -17.43 -4.95 5.61
C LEU A 240 -16.77 -4.71 4.25
N ASN A 241 -16.90 -5.68 3.36
CA ASN A 241 -16.61 -5.51 1.94
C ASN A 241 -17.65 -6.26 1.10
N ASN A 242 -18.87 -5.79 1.15
CA ASN A 242 -20.00 -6.35 0.41
C ASN A 242 -20.07 -5.90 -1.06
N LYS A 243 -19.16 -5.03 -1.49
CA LYS A 243 -19.07 -4.50 -2.86
C LYS A 243 -17.97 -5.18 -3.67
N GLY A 244 -17.18 -6.08 -3.07
CA GLY A 244 -16.08 -6.76 -3.75
C GLY A 244 -14.97 -5.81 -4.25
N ILE A 245 -14.79 -4.67 -3.59
CA ILE A 245 -13.79 -3.66 -3.99
C ILE A 245 -12.42 -3.93 -3.36
N PRO A 246 -11.34 -3.55 -4.02
CA PRO A 246 -10.02 -3.60 -3.40
C PRO A 246 -9.94 -2.58 -2.27
N ILE A 247 -9.76 -3.09 -1.04
CA ILE A 247 -9.54 -2.30 0.16
C ILE A 247 -8.14 -2.61 0.65
N GLU A 248 -7.37 -1.57 0.94
CA GLU A 248 -6.02 -1.69 1.47
C GLU A 248 -6.05 -2.00 2.96
N ALA A 249 -5.16 -2.89 3.39
CA ALA A 249 -4.82 -3.08 4.78
C ALA A 249 -3.33 -2.80 4.98
N SER A 250 -2.95 -2.36 6.18
CA SER A 250 -1.56 -2.01 6.49
C SER A 250 -1.18 -2.37 7.92
N PHE A 251 0.12 -2.59 8.13
CA PHE A 251 0.69 -2.73 9.46
C PHE A 251 0.91 -1.37 10.13
N SER A 252 0.88 -1.38 11.45
CA SER A 252 1.56 -0.35 12.24
C SER A 252 3.08 -0.45 12.08
N PRO A 253 3.86 0.63 12.36
CA PRO A 253 5.32 0.62 12.24
C PRO A 253 6.03 -0.40 13.13
N ASP A 254 5.41 -0.83 14.22
CA ASP A 254 5.91 -1.88 15.12
C ASP A 254 5.40 -3.28 14.75
N SER A 255 4.62 -3.40 13.67
CA SER A 255 3.99 -4.65 13.18
C SER A 255 3.05 -5.34 14.18
N GLN A 256 2.62 -4.64 15.24
CA GLN A 256 1.73 -5.20 16.27
C GLN A 256 0.25 -5.06 15.93
N TYR A 257 -0.10 -4.14 15.04
CA TYR A 257 -1.49 -3.85 14.68
C TYR A 257 -1.67 -3.86 13.17
N ILE A 258 -2.88 -4.24 12.78
CA ILE A 258 -3.34 -4.23 11.39
C ILE A 258 -4.53 -3.29 11.30
N PHE A 259 -4.47 -2.38 10.34
CA PHE A 259 -5.50 -1.40 10.02
C PHE A 259 -6.09 -1.73 8.65
N SER A 260 -7.39 -1.74 8.53
CA SER A 260 -8.08 -1.90 7.24
C SER A 260 -9.25 -0.96 7.13
N GLY A 261 -9.42 -0.40 5.94
CA GLY A 261 -10.66 0.26 5.60
C GLY A 261 -11.84 -0.70 5.52
N SER A 262 -13.00 -0.15 5.25
CA SER A 262 -14.26 -0.89 5.13
C SER A 262 -15.22 -0.14 4.22
N THR A 263 -16.17 -0.84 3.63
CA THR A 263 -17.20 -0.22 2.76
C THR A 263 -18.20 0.64 3.53
N ASP A 264 -18.24 0.53 4.85
CA ASP A 264 -19.08 1.36 5.73
C ASP A 264 -18.43 2.71 6.13
N GLY A 265 -17.25 3.04 5.59
CA GLY A 265 -16.55 4.28 5.89
C GLY A 265 -15.73 4.27 7.17
N ARG A 266 -15.54 3.12 7.80
CA ARG A 266 -14.82 2.96 9.06
C ARG A 266 -13.46 2.29 8.85
N ILE A 267 -12.58 2.45 9.85
CA ILE A 267 -11.30 1.75 9.91
C ILE A 267 -11.38 0.72 11.03
N HIS A 268 -11.11 -0.52 10.69
CA HIS A 268 -11.07 -1.62 11.64
C HIS A 268 -9.63 -1.91 12.03
N VAL A 269 -9.39 -2.17 13.31
CA VAL A 269 -8.05 -2.42 13.84
C VAL A 269 -8.02 -3.72 14.64
N TRP A 270 -7.02 -4.55 14.36
CA TRP A 270 -6.77 -5.81 15.04
C TRP A 270 -5.34 -5.84 15.59
N ASN A 271 -5.17 -6.60 16.67
CA ASN A 271 -3.85 -6.98 17.13
C ASN A 271 -3.33 -8.13 16.26
N ALA A 272 -2.15 -7.96 15.66
CA ALA A 272 -1.59 -8.91 14.72
C ALA A 272 -1.20 -10.26 15.36
N VAL A 273 -0.84 -10.25 16.64
CA VAL A 273 -0.39 -11.44 17.38
C VAL A 273 -1.57 -12.26 17.89
N THR A 274 -2.51 -11.59 18.53
CA THR A 274 -3.65 -12.27 19.18
C THR A 274 -4.84 -12.48 18.26
N GLY A 275 -4.92 -11.73 17.15
CA GLY A 275 -6.03 -11.77 16.20
C GLY A 275 -7.30 -11.05 16.66
N TYR A 276 -7.36 -10.57 17.91
CA TYR A 276 -8.57 -9.91 18.39
C TYR A 276 -8.72 -8.48 17.81
N LYS A 277 -9.98 -8.09 17.64
CA LYS A 277 -10.32 -6.74 17.17
C LYS A 277 -10.18 -5.74 18.30
N VAL A 278 -9.26 -4.79 18.15
CA VAL A 278 -8.95 -3.76 19.15
C VAL A 278 -10.02 -2.69 19.19
N CYS A 279 -10.35 -2.13 18.02
CA CYS A 279 -11.34 -1.07 17.91
C CYS A 279 -11.85 -0.91 16.47
N VAL A 280 -12.83 -0.05 16.33
CA VAL A 280 -13.32 0.49 15.07
C VAL A 280 -13.26 2.01 15.17
N LEU A 281 -12.50 2.64 14.27
CA LEU A 281 -12.32 4.09 14.24
C LEU A 281 -13.32 4.69 13.22
N ASN A 282 -14.04 5.72 13.64
CA ASN A 282 -14.96 6.45 12.78
C ASN A 282 -14.35 7.80 12.39
N GLY A 283 -14.15 8.01 11.08
CA GLY A 283 -13.58 9.23 10.51
C GLY A 283 -14.57 10.04 9.70
N ASP A 284 -15.85 9.73 9.78
CA ASP A 284 -16.92 10.38 9.02
C ASP A 284 -16.65 10.43 7.51
N HIS A 285 -16.00 9.37 6.99
CA HIS A 285 -15.81 9.20 5.56
C HIS A 285 -17.18 9.03 4.88
N PRO A 286 -17.47 9.78 3.80
CA PRO A 286 -18.77 9.69 3.12
C PRO A 286 -18.97 8.40 2.32
N GLY A 287 -17.95 7.59 2.17
CA GLY A 287 -17.98 6.34 1.40
C GLY A 287 -16.91 5.37 1.84
N PRO A 288 -16.71 4.29 1.09
CA PRO A 288 -15.73 3.26 1.40
C PRO A 288 -14.34 3.83 1.62
N VAL A 289 -13.68 3.41 2.70
CA VAL A 289 -12.27 3.71 2.95
C VAL A 289 -11.43 2.73 2.14
N HIS A 290 -10.84 3.20 1.05
CA HIS A 290 -10.07 2.37 0.14
C HIS A 290 -8.65 2.12 0.62
N CYS A 291 -8.02 3.17 1.19
CA CYS A 291 -6.62 3.15 1.56
C CYS A 291 -6.46 3.58 3.03
N VAL A 292 -5.61 2.86 3.74
CA VAL A 292 -5.19 3.18 5.12
C VAL A 292 -3.71 2.88 5.24
N LYS A 293 -2.90 3.86 5.61
CA LYS A 293 -1.47 3.67 5.89
C LYS A 293 -1.05 4.42 7.14
N PHE A 294 -0.14 3.80 7.88
CA PHE A 294 0.53 4.44 9.00
C PHE A 294 1.79 5.17 8.52
N ASN A 295 2.10 6.30 9.13
CA ASN A 295 3.32 7.04 8.83
C ASN A 295 4.54 6.25 9.30
N PRO A 296 5.60 6.11 8.48
CA PRO A 296 6.77 5.32 8.86
C PRO A 296 7.62 5.91 9.98
N LYS A 297 7.46 7.22 10.28
CA LYS A 297 8.31 7.95 11.22
C LYS A 297 7.55 8.65 12.35
N TYR A 298 6.31 9.03 12.12
CA TYR A 298 5.51 9.81 13.08
C TYR A 298 4.29 9.02 13.54
N MET A 299 3.84 9.33 14.76
CA MET A 299 2.65 8.72 15.37
C MET A 299 1.39 9.32 14.73
N MET A 300 1.22 9.06 13.45
CA MET A 300 0.05 9.44 12.68
C MET A 300 -0.29 8.38 11.64
N MET A 301 -1.53 8.32 11.24
CA MET A 301 -1.96 7.56 10.07
C MET A 301 -2.80 8.44 9.15
N ALA A 302 -2.97 7.97 7.92
CA ALA A 302 -3.86 8.58 6.95
C ALA A 302 -4.83 7.53 6.41
N SER A 303 -6.03 7.98 6.04
CA SER A 303 -7.03 7.17 5.36
C SER A 303 -7.70 7.95 4.25
N ALA A 304 -8.13 7.26 3.21
CA ALA A 304 -8.71 7.90 2.04
C ALA A 304 -9.96 7.19 1.52
N CYS A 305 -10.93 8.01 1.15
CA CYS A 305 -12.09 7.66 0.32
C CYS A 305 -12.14 8.63 -0.88
N THR A 306 -13.10 9.55 -0.98
CA THR A 306 -13.02 10.77 -1.78
C THR A 306 -12.27 11.88 -1.05
N ASN A 307 -12.22 11.81 0.28
CA ASN A 307 -11.50 12.73 1.15
C ASN A 307 -10.27 12.03 1.72
N MET A 308 -9.21 12.80 1.98
CA MET A 308 -8.04 12.38 2.74
C MET A 308 -8.22 12.82 4.20
N ALA A 309 -8.11 11.88 5.14
CA ALA A 309 -8.15 12.16 6.57
C ALA A 309 -6.81 11.86 7.24
N PHE A 310 -6.31 12.79 8.03
CA PHE A 310 -5.15 12.61 8.90
C PHE A 310 -5.63 12.34 10.32
N TRP A 311 -5.01 11.35 10.96
CA TRP A 311 -5.36 10.86 12.27
C TRP A 311 -4.19 10.99 13.22
N LEU A 312 -4.48 11.47 14.42
CA LEU A 312 -3.52 11.56 15.52
C LEU A 312 -4.11 10.94 16.79
N PRO A 313 -3.29 10.34 17.65
CA PRO A 313 -3.73 9.94 18.97
C PRO A 313 -3.96 11.16 19.86
N THR A 314 -4.74 11.01 20.92
CA THR A 314 -4.93 12.10 21.89
C THR A 314 -3.65 12.34 22.70
N ALA A 315 -3.41 13.59 23.09
CA ALA A 315 -2.19 13.98 23.82
C ALA A 315 -2.04 13.28 25.18
N ASP A 316 -3.17 13.06 25.87
CA ASP A 316 -3.19 12.41 27.19
C ASP A 316 -2.69 10.97 27.16
N ASP A 317 -3.00 10.25 26.05
CA ASP A 317 -2.58 8.86 25.88
C ASP A 317 -1.12 8.73 25.43
N LEU A 318 -0.56 9.76 24.78
CA LEU A 318 0.86 9.81 24.46
C LEU A 318 1.74 10.07 25.69
N ALA A 319 1.26 10.87 26.64
CA ALA A 319 1.98 11.15 27.88
C ALA A 319 2.19 9.89 28.73
N ASN A 320 1.33 8.89 28.60
CA ASN A 320 1.44 7.61 29.29
C ASN A 320 2.42 6.61 28.65
N LEU A 321 3.04 6.95 27.52
CA LEU A 321 4.05 6.15 26.81
C LEU A 321 5.49 6.60 27.12
N ALA A 322 5.68 7.77 27.70
CA ALA A 322 6.96 8.34 28.10
C ALA A 322 7.33 7.91 29.51
#